data_e8315d753f09e50bc9dfaa277f0c0276
#
_entry.id   e8315d753f09e50bc9dfaa277f0c0276
#
_cell.length_a   1.000
_cell.length_b   1.000
_cell.length_c   1.000
_cell.angle_alpha   90.00
_cell.angle_beta   90.00
_cell.angle_gamma   90.00
#
_symmetry.space_group_name_H-M   'P 1'
#
loop_
_entity.id
_entity.type
_entity.pdbx_description
1 polymer ?
#
loop_
_entity_poly.entity_id
_entity_poly.type
_entity_poly.pdbx_seq_one_letter_code
_entity_poly.pdbx_strand_id
1 'polypeptide(L)'
;MENLTVEDIVRESNGKLILGDKKFICRKFSKDTRIIEEGDIYIAIKGEKFDGNKFWREALKKGAAGVIIEKNNCTDDDKRKFENKIIIEV
;
A
#
# COMPACT_ATOMS: atom_id res chain seq x y z
N MET A 1 0.18 -19.21 13.58
CA MET A 1 -0.16 -18.37 12.43
C MET A 1 1.03 -17.56 11.99
N GLU A 2 1.27 -17.55 10.73
CA GLU A 2 2.41 -16.84 10.20
C GLU A 2 2.14 -15.36 10.03
N ASN A 3 3.15 -14.56 10.32
CA ASN A 3 3.09 -13.13 10.11
C ASN A 3 3.62 -12.82 8.71
N LEU A 4 2.82 -12.09 7.95
CA LEU A 4 3.19 -11.69 6.60
C LEU A 4 3.88 -10.33 6.64
N THR A 5 5.14 -10.28 6.23
CA THR A 5 5.90 -9.02 6.21
C THR A 5 5.80 -8.34 4.85
N VAL A 6 6.18 -7.07 4.82
CA VAL A 6 6.28 -6.31 3.56
C VAL A 6 7.20 -7.04 2.57
N GLU A 7 8.32 -7.57 3.07
CA GLU A 7 9.25 -8.33 2.23
C GLU A 7 8.58 -9.55 1.59
N ASP A 8 7.75 -10.27 2.36
CA ASP A 8 7.01 -11.41 1.84
C ASP A 8 6.08 -10.99 0.70
N ILE A 9 5.39 -9.88 0.86
CA ILE A 9 4.47 -9.37 -0.16
C ILE A 9 5.23 -9.00 -1.43
N VAL A 10 6.35 -8.30 -1.29
CA VAL A 10 7.18 -7.91 -2.43
C VAL A 10 7.65 -9.13 -3.19
N ARG A 11 8.13 -10.14 -2.46
CA ARG A 11 8.63 -11.38 -3.07
C ARG A 11 7.53 -12.16 -3.77
N GLU A 12 6.39 -12.37 -3.08
CA GLU A 12 5.30 -13.17 -3.62
C GLU A 12 4.58 -12.49 -4.79
N SER A 13 4.50 -11.17 -4.78
CA SER A 13 3.85 -10.41 -5.85
C SER A 13 4.79 -10.10 -7.00
N ASN A 14 6.07 -10.42 -6.84
CA ASN A 14 7.11 -10.04 -7.79
C ASN A 14 7.16 -8.52 -7.97
N GLY A 15 6.82 -7.80 -6.89
CA GLY A 15 6.73 -6.36 -6.88
C GLY A 15 8.02 -5.69 -6.48
N LYS A 16 7.91 -4.38 -6.23
CA LYS A 16 9.03 -3.55 -5.84
C LYS A 16 8.65 -2.73 -4.62
N LEU A 17 9.53 -2.70 -3.63
CA LEU A 17 9.33 -1.82 -2.47
C LEU A 17 9.83 -0.43 -2.85
N ILE A 18 8.91 0.51 -2.95
CA ILE A 18 9.23 1.89 -3.27
C ILE A 18 9.63 2.66 -2.01
N LEU A 19 8.94 2.39 -0.91
CA LEU A 19 9.12 3.13 0.32
C LEU A 19 8.70 2.26 1.51
N GLY A 20 9.42 2.38 2.62
CA GLY A 20 9.03 1.75 3.87
C GLY A 20 9.93 0.62 4.33
N ASP A 21 9.59 0.07 5.50
CA ASP A 21 10.36 -0.98 6.16
C ASP A 21 9.91 -2.37 5.70
N LYS A 22 10.81 -3.11 5.08
CA LYS A 22 10.52 -4.46 4.60
C LYS A 22 10.18 -5.45 5.72
N LYS A 23 10.51 -5.12 6.96
CA LYS A 23 10.24 -5.98 8.12
C LYS A 23 8.88 -5.72 8.76
N PHE A 24 8.16 -4.70 8.29
CA PHE A 24 6.84 -4.38 8.83
C PHE A 24 5.89 -5.56 8.65
N ILE A 25 5.16 -5.91 9.72
CA ILE A 25 4.21 -7.02 9.69
C ILE A 25 2.84 -6.51 9.25
N CYS A 26 2.34 -7.06 8.16
CA CYS A 26 1.05 -6.69 7.60
C CYS A 26 -0.03 -7.57 8.22
N ARG A 27 -0.98 -6.97 8.93
CA ARG A 27 -2.00 -7.72 9.66
C ARG A 27 -3.37 -7.70 9.00
N LYS A 28 -3.69 -6.60 8.34
CA LYS A 28 -5.00 -6.43 7.74
C LYS A 28 -4.88 -5.71 6.41
N PHE A 29 -5.65 -6.15 5.44
CA PHE A 29 -5.69 -5.57 4.10
C PHE A 29 -7.07 -5.03 3.82
N SER A 30 -7.16 -3.92 3.09
CA SER A 30 -8.43 -3.33 2.72
C SER A 30 -8.39 -2.82 1.29
N LYS A 31 -9.51 -2.91 0.60
CA LYS A 31 -9.69 -2.36 -0.75
C LYS A 31 -10.60 -1.14 -0.74
N ASP A 32 -11.09 -0.75 0.42
CA ASP A 32 -12.10 0.31 0.56
C ASP A 32 -11.58 1.39 1.51
N THR A 33 -11.39 2.60 0.99
CA THR A 33 -10.90 3.72 1.79
C THR A 33 -11.89 4.16 2.86
N ARG A 34 -13.17 3.81 2.72
CA ARG A 34 -14.19 4.19 3.69
C ARG A 34 -14.05 3.46 5.02
N ILE A 35 -13.41 2.29 5.00
CA ILE A 35 -13.27 1.45 6.19
C ILE A 35 -11.81 1.26 6.62
N ILE A 36 -10.92 2.08 6.11
CA ILE A 36 -9.50 2.02 6.47
C ILE A 36 -9.34 2.30 7.97
N GLU A 37 -8.56 1.45 8.62
CA GLU A 37 -8.19 1.64 10.01
C GLU A 37 -6.68 1.85 10.10
N GLU A 38 -6.23 2.41 11.20
CA GLU A 38 -4.82 2.64 11.42
C GLU A 38 -4.05 1.32 11.36
N GLY A 39 -2.97 1.31 10.58
CA GLY A 39 -2.15 0.12 10.43
C GLY A 39 -2.54 -0.79 9.27
N ASP A 40 -3.65 -0.51 8.60
CA ASP A 40 -4.09 -1.31 7.45
C ASP A 40 -3.17 -1.14 6.25
N ILE A 41 -3.16 -2.15 5.38
CA ILE A 41 -2.52 -2.05 4.07
C ILE A 41 -3.64 -1.92 3.04
N TYR A 42 -3.64 -0.83 2.32
CA TYR A 42 -4.63 -0.59 1.27
C TYR A 42 -4.17 -1.20 -0.05
N ILE A 43 -5.04 -1.97 -0.70
CA ILE A 43 -4.74 -2.57 -2.00
C ILE A 43 -5.45 -1.76 -3.07
N ALA A 44 -4.66 -1.07 -3.90
CA ALA A 44 -5.18 -0.26 -4.99
C ALA A 44 -5.34 -1.13 -6.23
N ILE A 45 -6.55 -1.64 -6.44
CA ILE A 45 -6.87 -2.50 -7.57
C ILE A 45 -7.72 -1.74 -8.58
N LYS A 46 -7.41 -1.90 -9.85
CA LYS A 46 -8.21 -1.34 -10.92
C LYS A 46 -9.25 -2.36 -11.36
N GLY A 47 -10.52 -2.01 -11.24
CA GLY A 47 -11.64 -2.81 -11.74
C GLY A 47 -12.29 -2.14 -12.93
N GLU A 48 -13.36 -2.74 -13.44
CA GLU A 48 -14.09 -2.18 -14.58
C GLU A 48 -14.69 -0.81 -14.30
N LYS A 49 -15.23 -0.62 -13.10
CA LYS A 49 -15.93 0.61 -12.71
C LYS A 49 -15.24 1.40 -11.62
N PHE A 50 -14.12 0.90 -11.15
CA PHE A 50 -13.45 1.45 -9.98
C PHE A 50 -11.94 1.34 -10.15
N ASP A 51 -11.25 2.43 -9.93
CA ASP A 51 -9.79 2.47 -9.99
C ASP A 51 -9.24 2.86 -8.62
N GLY A 52 -8.82 1.86 -7.85
CA GLY A 52 -8.25 2.08 -6.52
C GLY A 52 -6.99 2.92 -6.54
N ASN A 53 -6.31 3.01 -7.70
CA ASN A 53 -5.10 3.82 -7.83
C ASN A 53 -5.37 5.32 -7.68
N LYS A 54 -6.61 5.74 -7.74
CA LYS A 54 -6.99 7.13 -7.51
C LYS A 54 -7.12 7.46 -6.03
N PHE A 55 -7.21 6.44 -5.17
CA PHE A 55 -7.55 6.62 -3.76
C PHE A 55 -6.46 6.21 -2.78
N TRP A 56 -5.32 5.72 -3.25
CA TRP A 56 -4.30 5.21 -2.34
C TRP A 56 -3.68 6.31 -1.46
N ARG A 57 -3.59 7.53 -1.99
CA ARG A 57 -3.08 8.64 -1.21
C ARG A 57 -4.02 8.99 -0.07
N GLU A 58 -5.33 8.92 -0.35
CA GLU A 58 -6.35 9.14 0.66
C GLU A 58 -6.29 8.09 1.76
N ALA A 59 -6.07 6.82 1.37
CA ALA A 59 -5.94 5.74 2.34
C ALA A 59 -4.81 6.02 3.33
N LEU A 60 -3.66 6.46 2.83
CA LEU A 60 -2.53 6.80 3.69
C LEU A 60 -2.85 7.96 4.63
N LYS A 61 -3.58 8.95 4.15
CA LYS A 61 -4.00 10.09 4.98
C LYS A 61 -4.99 9.67 6.06
N LYS A 62 -5.75 8.61 5.82
CA LYS A 62 -6.72 8.10 6.80
C LYS A 62 -6.11 7.19 7.85
N GLY A 63 -4.83 6.88 7.74
CA GLY A 63 -4.13 6.09 8.75
C GLY A 63 -3.61 4.74 8.29
N ALA A 64 -3.79 4.37 7.02
CA ALA A 64 -3.22 3.14 6.50
C ALA A 64 -1.70 3.16 6.70
N ALA A 65 -1.12 2.03 7.05
CA ALA A 65 0.32 1.91 7.22
C ALA A 65 1.03 1.89 5.87
N GLY A 66 0.36 1.41 4.84
CA GLY A 66 0.93 1.35 3.52
C GLY A 66 -0.08 1.02 2.45
N VAL A 67 0.40 0.96 1.22
CA VAL A 67 -0.42 0.69 0.05
C VAL A 67 0.32 -0.25 -0.91
N ILE A 68 -0.47 -1.01 -1.67
CA ILE A 68 0.01 -1.81 -2.79
C ILE A 68 -0.62 -1.18 -4.01
N ILE A 69 0.19 -0.66 -4.92
CA ILE A 69 -0.27 0.09 -6.08
C ILE A 69 0.28 -0.48 -7.37
N GLU A 70 -0.34 -0.12 -8.49
CA GLU A 70 0.16 -0.50 -9.79
C GLU A 70 1.33 0.39 -10.20
N LYS A 71 2.12 -0.08 -11.16
CA LYS A 71 3.31 0.65 -11.64
C LYS A 71 2.96 2.03 -12.16
N ASN A 72 3.89 2.95 -11.99
CA ASN A 72 3.81 4.32 -12.49
C ASN A 72 2.72 5.19 -11.84
N ASN A 73 2.27 4.81 -10.65
CA ASN A 73 1.28 5.60 -9.91
C ASN A 73 1.87 6.39 -8.75
N CYS A 74 3.17 6.27 -8.50
CA CYS A 74 3.84 6.97 -7.42
C CYS A 74 4.87 7.95 -7.97
N THR A 75 4.81 9.19 -7.54
CA THR A 75 5.75 10.23 -7.96
C THR A 75 6.81 10.45 -6.88
N ASP A 76 7.86 11.21 -7.22
CA ASP A 76 8.88 11.57 -6.24
C ASP A 76 8.31 12.44 -5.13
N ASP A 77 7.32 13.25 -5.46
CA ASP A 77 6.64 14.07 -4.47
C ASP A 77 5.89 13.21 -3.46
N ASP A 78 5.27 12.12 -3.93
CA ASP A 78 4.59 11.16 -3.06
C ASP A 78 5.57 10.52 -2.07
N LYS A 79 6.78 10.20 -2.52
CA LYS A 79 7.79 9.60 -1.65
C LYS A 79 8.19 10.54 -0.52
N ARG A 80 8.28 11.82 -0.80
CA ARG A 80 8.60 12.82 0.24
C ARG A 80 7.43 13.00 1.19
N LYS A 81 6.22 13.08 0.64
CA LYS A 81 5.02 13.34 1.41
C LYS A 81 4.67 12.22 2.36
N PHE A 82 4.91 10.98 1.94
CA PHE A 82 4.55 9.78 2.70
C PHE A 82 5.77 9.02 3.20
N GLU A 83 6.85 9.71 3.55
CA GLU A 83 8.11 9.07 3.93
C GLU A 83 8.02 8.07 5.08
N ASN A 84 7.00 8.19 5.93
CA ASN A 84 6.79 7.26 7.06
C ASN A 84 5.83 6.13 6.73
N LYS A 85 5.45 6.00 5.47
CA LYS A 85 4.49 4.99 5.04
C LYS A 85 5.16 3.95 4.15
N ILE A 86 4.43 2.89 3.85
CA ILE A 86 4.92 1.80 3.00
C ILE A 86 4.25 1.91 1.64
N ILE A 87 5.04 1.84 0.57
CA ILE A 87 4.51 1.86 -0.79
C ILE A 87 5.13 0.69 -1.55
N ILE A 88 4.29 -0.24 -1.99
CA ILE A 88 4.70 -1.41 -2.78
C ILE A 88 4.08 -1.27 -4.17
N GLU A 89 4.91 -1.42 -5.18
CA GLU A 89 4.48 -1.34 -6.58
C GLU A 89 4.46 -2.73 -7.18
N VAL A 90 3.38 -3.11 -7.80
CA VAL A 90 3.23 -4.43 -8.41
C VAL A 90 2.98 -4.38 -9.91
#